data_9017c986c7a53df0c11646e644fd30c8
#
_entry.id   9017c986c7a53df0c11646e644fd30c8
#
_cell.length_a   1.000
_cell.length_b   1.000
_cell.length_c   1.000
_cell.angle_alpha   90.00
_cell.angle_beta   90.00
_cell.angle_gamma   90.00
#
_symmetry.space_group_name_H-M   'P 1'
#
loop_
_entity.id
_entity.type
_entity.pdbx_description
1 polymer ?
#
loop_
_entity_poly.entity_id
_entity_poly.type
_entity_poly.pdbx_seq_one_letter_code
_entity_poly.pdbx_strand_id
1 'polypeptide(L)'
;PKAVVAVHLYGNPAKLDEIIAICHEHNVPLIEDAAEALGSTYNGQKCGTFGEFGGLSFNGNKIITTSGGGMLLCQTEEEAKHALKLATQARENAPWYQHEEIGYNYRMSNISAGIGRGQMKVLPLRVEQKRAIFARYCENLKGLPLTMQPKLDCAESNRWLSVALLDEGCGVTPGEMLAKLNEAGIEGRYLWKPMHLQPVFADYPFVSVSEKTVCDDLFARGVCLPSDTKMSMDDVDRVCEVIRGMF
;
A
#
# COMPACT_ATOMS: atom_id res chain seq x y z
N PRO A 1 14.93 18.01 -4.67
CA PRO A 1 14.85 16.62 -5.17
C PRO A 1 14.58 16.59 -6.66
N LYS A 2 14.85 15.44 -7.32
CA LYS A 2 14.54 15.26 -8.74
C LYS A 2 13.11 14.76 -8.99
N ALA A 3 12.50 14.13 -7.98
CA ALA A 3 11.13 13.66 -7.97
C ALA A 3 10.64 13.53 -6.54
N VAL A 4 9.31 13.51 -6.38
CA VAL A 4 8.62 13.13 -5.14
C VAL A 4 7.90 11.81 -5.39
N VAL A 5 8.02 10.86 -4.46
CA VAL A 5 7.26 9.60 -4.49
C VAL A 5 6.26 9.64 -3.34
N ALA A 6 4.96 9.68 -3.65
CA ALA A 6 3.89 9.56 -2.66
C ALA A 6 3.42 8.12 -2.57
N VAL A 7 3.48 7.55 -1.37
CA VAL A 7 3.05 6.16 -1.12
C VAL A 7 1.66 6.16 -0.49
N HIS A 8 0.73 5.41 -1.09
CA HIS A 8 -0.62 5.18 -0.56
C HIS A 8 -0.64 3.95 0.36
N LEU A 9 -0.02 4.11 1.53
CA LEU A 9 0.28 3.00 2.43
C LEU A 9 -1.00 2.33 2.96
N TYR A 10 -1.02 1.00 2.95
CA TYR A 10 -2.16 0.14 3.35
C TYR A 10 -3.45 0.40 2.56
N GLY A 11 -3.33 1.04 1.39
CA GLY A 11 -4.47 1.40 0.56
C GLY A 11 -5.14 2.71 0.94
N ASN A 12 -4.55 3.47 1.87
CA ASN A 12 -5.07 4.77 2.28
C ASN A 12 -4.38 5.89 1.48
N PRO A 13 -5.12 6.70 0.70
CA PRO A 13 -4.52 7.74 -0.13
C PRO A 13 -3.78 8.79 0.71
N ALA A 14 -2.63 9.25 0.20
CA ALA A 14 -1.94 10.42 0.73
C ALA A 14 -2.76 11.69 0.47
N LYS A 15 -2.39 12.83 1.09
CA LYS A 15 -3.00 14.14 0.85
C LYS A 15 -2.53 14.71 -0.49
N LEU A 16 -3.10 14.19 -1.57
CA LEU A 16 -2.60 14.41 -2.93
C LEU A 16 -2.70 15.86 -3.39
N ASP A 17 -3.77 16.59 -3.04
CA ASP A 17 -3.93 17.99 -3.41
C ASP A 17 -2.82 18.88 -2.84
N GLU A 18 -2.47 18.72 -1.56
CA GLU A 18 -1.37 19.44 -0.94
C GLU A 18 -0.01 19.07 -1.57
N ILE A 19 0.23 17.76 -1.78
CA ILE A 19 1.49 17.26 -2.37
C ILE A 19 1.65 17.74 -3.81
N ILE A 20 0.59 17.65 -4.62
CA ILE A 20 0.59 18.11 -6.02
C ILE A 20 0.87 19.60 -6.10
N ALA A 21 0.22 20.42 -5.25
CA ALA A 21 0.44 21.86 -5.22
C ALA A 21 1.93 22.20 -4.94
N ILE A 22 2.54 21.53 -3.96
CA ILE A 22 3.96 21.70 -3.64
C ILE A 22 4.86 21.24 -4.81
N CYS A 23 4.56 20.09 -5.41
CA CYS A 23 5.31 19.59 -6.56
C CYS A 23 5.27 20.57 -7.76
N HIS A 24 4.10 21.14 -8.05
CA HIS A 24 3.94 22.14 -9.10
C HIS A 24 4.70 23.43 -8.79
N GLU A 25 4.62 23.94 -7.55
CA GLU A 25 5.33 25.16 -7.13
C GLU A 25 6.85 25.03 -7.33
N HIS A 26 7.38 23.84 -7.06
CA HIS A 26 8.81 23.57 -7.17
C HIS A 26 9.25 22.93 -8.50
N ASN A 27 8.32 22.75 -9.44
CA ASN A 27 8.57 22.10 -10.74
C ASN A 27 9.26 20.73 -10.59
N VAL A 28 8.73 19.90 -9.66
CA VAL A 28 9.23 18.56 -9.35
C VAL A 28 8.16 17.53 -9.72
N PRO A 29 8.47 16.48 -10.50
CA PRO A 29 7.50 15.45 -10.86
C PRO A 29 7.05 14.64 -9.64
N LEU A 30 5.75 14.32 -9.63
CA LEU A 30 5.16 13.40 -8.66
C LEU A 30 5.05 11.99 -9.26
N ILE A 31 5.47 11.00 -8.50
CA ILE A 31 5.27 9.58 -8.78
C ILE A 31 4.37 9.02 -7.67
N GLU A 32 3.34 8.28 -8.03
CA GLU A 32 2.52 7.58 -7.05
C GLU A 32 2.96 6.12 -6.90
N ASP A 33 3.36 5.73 -5.70
CA ASP A 33 3.39 4.31 -5.32
C ASP A 33 2.00 3.89 -4.85
N ALA A 34 1.19 3.41 -5.79
CA ALA A 34 -0.15 2.91 -5.57
C ALA A 34 -0.19 1.37 -5.47
N ALA A 35 0.95 0.74 -5.16
CA ALA A 35 1.09 -0.72 -5.05
C ALA A 35 0.10 -1.36 -4.07
N GLU A 36 -0.43 -0.60 -3.11
CA GLU A 36 -1.38 -1.05 -2.10
C GLU A 36 -2.78 -0.42 -2.28
N ALA A 37 -2.92 0.53 -3.23
CA ALA A 37 -4.11 1.37 -3.35
C ALA A 37 -4.97 1.08 -4.59
N LEU A 38 -4.78 -0.04 -5.25
CA LEU A 38 -5.66 -0.41 -6.38
C LEU A 38 -7.12 -0.50 -5.92
N GLY A 39 -7.98 0.32 -6.53
CA GLY A 39 -9.39 0.46 -6.15
C GLY A 39 -9.67 1.59 -5.16
N SER A 40 -8.65 2.21 -4.56
CA SER A 40 -8.80 3.43 -3.76
C SER A 40 -9.00 4.65 -4.65
N THR A 41 -9.66 5.67 -4.09
CA THR A 41 -9.88 6.96 -4.77
C THR A 41 -9.60 8.13 -3.83
N TYR A 42 -9.19 9.24 -4.43
CA TYR A 42 -9.05 10.54 -3.80
C TYR A 42 -9.85 11.57 -4.61
N ASN A 43 -10.78 12.30 -4.00
CA ASN A 43 -11.73 13.17 -4.71
C ASN A 43 -12.43 12.47 -5.91
N GLY A 44 -12.73 11.17 -5.78
CA GLY A 44 -13.38 10.37 -6.83
C GLY A 44 -12.45 9.86 -7.94
N GLN A 45 -11.21 10.36 -8.04
CA GLN A 45 -10.21 9.90 -9.01
C GLN A 45 -9.41 8.72 -8.44
N LYS A 46 -9.02 7.76 -9.28
CA LYS A 46 -8.26 6.57 -8.86
C LYS A 46 -6.82 6.91 -8.46
N CYS A 47 -6.36 6.37 -7.33
CA CYS A 47 -4.94 6.44 -6.95
C CYS A 47 -4.07 5.80 -8.04
N GLY A 48 -2.89 6.37 -8.25
CA GLY A 48 -1.96 6.02 -9.32
C GLY A 48 -2.18 6.79 -10.62
N THR A 49 -3.15 7.73 -10.66
CA THR A 49 -3.47 8.51 -11.88
C THR A 49 -3.31 10.03 -11.73
N PHE A 50 -2.77 10.49 -10.61
CA PHE A 50 -2.56 11.91 -10.32
C PHE A 50 -1.15 12.40 -10.70
N GLY A 51 -0.13 11.58 -10.46
CA GLY A 51 1.27 11.91 -10.76
C GLY A 51 1.62 11.67 -12.24
N GLU A 52 2.85 12.01 -12.63
CA GLU A 52 3.38 11.69 -13.96
C GLU A 52 3.42 10.17 -14.19
N PHE A 53 3.74 9.42 -13.13
CA PHE A 53 3.74 7.97 -13.16
C PHE A 53 3.00 7.42 -11.94
N GLY A 54 2.31 6.29 -12.13
CA GLY A 54 1.71 5.52 -11.05
C GLY A 54 2.10 4.06 -11.11
N GLY A 55 2.61 3.52 -9.99
CA GLY A 55 2.98 2.11 -9.86
C GLY A 55 1.88 1.28 -9.20
N LEU A 56 1.42 0.22 -9.87
CA LEU A 56 0.51 -0.78 -9.30
C LEU A 56 1.24 -2.10 -9.08
N SER A 57 0.87 -2.85 -8.06
CA SER A 57 1.43 -4.17 -7.77
C SER A 57 0.39 -5.27 -7.85
N PHE A 58 0.78 -6.38 -8.46
CA PHE A 58 0.01 -7.62 -8.52
C PHE A 58 0.75 -8.77 -7.83
N ASN A 59 1.60 -8.45 -6.84
CA ASN A 59 2.29 -9.45 -6.04
C ASN A 59 1.29 -10.35 -5.29
N GLY A 60 1.76 -11.50 -4.79
CA GLY A 60 0.92 -12.54 -4.19
C GLY A 60 -0.01 -12.08 -3.06
N ASN A 61 0.42 -11.08 -2.29
CA ASN A 61 -0.30 -10.56 -1.12
C ASN A 61 -1.19 -9.33 -1.42
N LYS A 62 -1.26 -8.84 -2.67
CA LYS A 62 -2.04 -7.65 -3.00
C LYS A 62 -3.54 -7.96 -3.13
N ILE A 63 -4.37 -6.92 -3.20
CA ILE A 63 -5.84 -7.03 -3.24
C ILE A 63 -6.34 -7.88 -4.41
N ILE A 64 -5.64 -7.86 -5.53
CA ILE A 64 -5.68 -8.83 -6.61
C ILE A 64 -4.24 -9.23 -6.96
N THR A 65 -4.05 -10.43 -7.48
CA THR A 65 -2.70 -10.96 -7.73
C THR A 65 -2.57 -11.65 -9.08
N THR A 66 -1.37 -11.59 -9.64
CA THR A 66 -0.91 -12.40 -10.76
C THR A 66 0.30 -13.27 -10.36
N SER A 67 0.43 -13.58 -9.06
CA SER A 67 1.60 -14.17 -8.40
C SER A 67 2.79 -13.22 -8.30
N GLY A 68 3.01 -12.39 -9.27
CA GLY A 68 4.05 -11.37 -9.34
C GLY A 68 3.75 -10.39 -10.45
N GLY A 69 4.59 -9.36 -10.59
CA GLY A 69 4.42 -8.30 -11.57
C GLY A 69 3.68 -7.08 -11.04
N GLY A 70 3.47 -6.13 -11.91
CA GLY A 70 2.84 -4.84 -11.65
C GLY A 70 2.45 -4.16 -12.94
N MET A 71 2.05 -2.91 -12.82
CA MET A 71 1.71 -2.07 -13.97
C MET A 71 2.20 -0.65 -13.70
N LEU A 72 2.82 -0.05 -14.70
CA LEU A 72 3.12 1.37 -14.73
C LEU A 72 2.00 2.10 -15.48
N LEU A 73 1.43 3.10 -14.87
CA LEU A 73 0.51 4.06 -15.47
C LEU A 73 1.31 5.28 -15.89
N CYS A 74 1.12 5.74 -17.11
CA CYS A 74 1.78 6.91 -17.69
C CYS A 74 0.73 7.92 -18.14
N GLN A 75 1.08 9.19 -18.21
CA GLN A 75 0.18 10.26 -18.69
C GLN A 75 0.09 10.30 -20.20
N THR A 76 1.17 9.92 -20.90
CA THR A 76 1.24 9.99 -22.35
C THR A 76 1.53 8.63 -22.98
N GLU A 77 1.14 8.50 -24.26
CA GLU A 77 1.44 7.29 -25.04
C GLU A 77 2.95 7.16 -25.32
N GLU A 78 3.66 8.26 -25.42
CA GLU A 78 5.11 8.28 -25.64
C GLU A 78 5.86 7.70 -24.45
N GLU A 79 5.53 8.15 -23.23
CA GLU A 79 6.08 7.58 -21.99
C GLU A 79 5.78 6.11 -21.86
N ALA A 80 4.53 5.69 -22.14
CA ALA A 80 4.14 4.29 -22.07
C ALA A 80 4.92 3.42 -23.10
N LYS A 81 5.17 3.94 -24.31
CA LYS A 81 5.98 3.25 -25.33
C LYS A 81 7.45 3.13 -24.90
N HIS A 82 8.02 4.22 -24.35
CA HIS A 82 9.40 4.20 -23.86
C HIS A 82 9.55 3.25 -22.68
N ALA A 83 8.65 3.29 -21.70
CA ALA A 83 8.63 2.36 -20.58
C ALA A 83 8.52 0.89 -21.05
N LEU A 84 7.65 0.62 -22.04
CA LEU A 84 7.53 -0.71 -22.63
C LEU A 84 8.82 -1.13 -23.34
N LYS A 85 9.47 -0.24 -24.07
CA LYS A 85 10.78 -0.49 -24.72
C LYS A 85 11.81 -0.91 -23.67
N LEU A 86 11.94 -0.14 -22.57
CA LEU A 86 12.86 -0.45 -21.49
C LEU A 86 12.53 -1.79 -20.81
N ALA A 87 11.26 -2.10 -20.58
CA ALA A 87 10.80 -3.35 -19.99
C ALA A 87 10.94 -4.58 -20.92
N THR A 88 11.21 -4.36 -22.21
CA THR A 88 11.44 -5.39 -23.24
C THR A 88 12.86 -5.33 -23.79
N GLN A 89 13.83 -5.14 -22.91
CA GLN A 89 15.27 -5.15 -23.17
C GLN A 89 15.76 -3.97 -24.01
N ALA A 90 15.00 -2.90 -24.17
CA ALA A 90 15.32 -1.73 -25.03
C ALA A 90 15.75 -2.13 -26.45
N ARG A 91 15.13 -3.16 -27.01
CA ARG A 91 15.46 -3.67 -28.35
C ARG A 91 14.94 -2.73 -29.41
N GLU A 92 15.83 -2.38 -30.38
CA GLU A 92 15.49 -1.58 -31.55
C GLU A 92 14.77 -2.42 -32.62
N ASN A 93 14.04 -1.73 -33.50
CA ASN A 93 13.39 -2.38 -34.64
C ASN A 93 14.40 -2.61 -35.78
N ALA A 94 15.25 -3.63 -35.63
CA ALA A 94 16.25 -4.06 -36.57
C ALA A 94 16.16 -5.56 -36.85
N PRO A 95 16.65 -6.08 -38.01
CA PRO A 95 16.69 -7.50 -38.29
C PRO A 95 17.63 -8.31 -37.38
N TRP A 96 18.49 -7.64 -36.66
CA TRP A 96 19.41 -8.19 -35.67
C TRP A 96 19.11 -7.61 -34.28
N TYR A 97 19.76 -8.13 -33.23
CA TYR A 97 19.70 -7.54 -31.89
C TYR A 97 20.52 -6.24 -31.85
N GLN A 98 19.83 -5.12 -31.73
CA GLN A 98 20.41 -3.80 -31.59
C GLN A 98 19.81 -3.11 -30.37
N HIS A 99 20.64 -2.45 -29.59
CA HIS A 99 20.28 -1.72 -28.37
C HIS A 99 21.03 -0.40 -28.34
N GLU A 100 20.29 0.71 -28.28
CA GLU A 100 20.85 2.07 -28.15
C GLU A 100 20.84 2.54 -26.70
N GLU A 101 20.09 1.85 -25.84
CA GLU A 101 20.00 2.10 -24.41
C GLU A 101 19.90 0.78 -23.63
N ILE A 102 20.17 0.83 -22.31
CA ILE A 102 20.08 -0.36 -21.44
C ILE A 102 18.62 -0.57 -21.06
N GLY A 103 18.11 -1.78 -21.27
CA GLY A 103 16.79 -2.18 -20.86
C GLY A 103 16.80 -3.48 -20.04
N TYR A 104 15.63 -3.89 -19.61
CA TYR A 104 15.42 -5.01 -18.70
C TYR A 104 14.36 -5.95 -19.22
N ASN A 105 14.33 -7.18 -18.72
CA ASN A 105 13.26 -8.14 -19.01
C ASN A 105 12.21 -8.06 -17.87
N TYR A 106 11.40 -7.03 -17.88
CA TYR A 106 10.41 -6.74 -16.83
C TYR A 106 8.96 -6.89 -17.29
N ARG A 107 8.75 -7.28 -18.54
CA ARG A 107 7.38 -7.43 -19.06
C ARG A 107 6.70 -8.64 -18.41
N MET A 108 5.47 -8.42 -17.93
CA MET A 108 4.59 -9.49 -17.43
C MET A 108 4.33 -10.53 -18.54
N SER A 109 4.35 -11.82 -18.19
CA SER A 109 3.99 -12.88 -19.12
C SER A 109 2.50 -12.85 -19.49
N ASN A 110 2.14 -13.41 -20.66
CA ASN A 110 0.74 -13.51 -21.07
C ASN A 110 -0.10 -14.37 -20.10
N ILE A 111 0.52 -15.35 -19.43
CA ILE A 111 -0.16 -16.18 -18.42
C ILE A 111 -0.54 -15.31 -17.22
N SER A 112 0.43 -14.56 -16.66
CA SER A 112 0.18 -13.64 -15.54
C SER A 112 -0.83 -12.56 -15.93
N ALA A 113 -0.70 -11.97 -17.13
CA ALA A 113 -1.65 -10.97 -17.63
C ALA A 113 -3.07 -11.54 -17.78
N GLY A 114 -3.20 -12.79 -18.22
CA GLY A 114 -4.49 -13.48 -18.31
C GLY A 114 -5.15 -13.68 -16.95
N ILE A 115 -4.36 -14.07 -15.93
CA ILE A 115 -4.82 -14.15 -14.54
C ILE A 115 -5.28 -12.78 -14.07
N GLY A 116 -4.48 -11.72 -14.31
CA GLY A 116 -4.80 -10.34 -13.93
C GLY A 116 -6.12 -9.86 -14.53
N ARG A 117 -6.39 -10.15 -15.80
CA ARG A 117 -7.68 -9.84 -16.44
C ARG A 117 -8.86 -10.53 -15.75
N GLY A 118 -8.68 -11.77 -15.29
CA GLY A 118 -9.68 -12.48 -14.50
C GLY A 118 -9.88 -11.83 -13.12
N GLN A 119 -8.79 -11.51 -12.43
CA GLN A 119 -8.81 -10.88 -11.11
C GLN A 119 -9.42 -9.46 -11.14
N MET A 120 -9.19 -8.68 -12.19
CA MET A 120 -9.80 -7.34 -12.34
C MET A 120 -11.34 -7.38 -12.33
N LYS A 121 -11.96 -8.46 -12.81
CA LYS A 121 -13.42 -8.60 -12.80
C LYS A 121 -14.00 -8.69 -11.39
N VAL A 122 -13.23 -9.17 -10.43
CA VAL A 122 -13.65 -9.33 -9.03
C VAL A 122 -13.09 -8.25 -8.10
N LEU A 123 -12.31 -7.29 -8.63
CA LEU A 123 -11.74 -6.21 -7.81
C LEU A 123 -12.77 -5.43 -6.99
N PRO A 124 -13.93 -5.01 -7.54
CA PRO A 124 -14.94 -4.30 -6.74
C PRO A 124 -15.41 -5.12 -5.53
N LEU A 125 -15.67 -6.41 -5.73
CA LEU A 125 -16.04 -7.34 -4.66
C LEU A 125 -14.93 -7.45 -3.60
N ARG A 126 -13.64 -7.52 -4.02
CA ARG A 126 -12.53 -7.59 -3.07
C ARG A 126 -12.41 -6.33 -2.23
N VAL A 127 -12.61 -5.15 -2.83
CA VAL A 127 -12.63 -3.87 -2.10
C VAL A 127 -13.77 -3.84 -1.08
N GLU A 128 -14.96 -4.28 -1.47
CA GLU A 128 -16.12 -4.36 -0.58
C GLU A 128 -15.85 -5.30 0.62
N GLN A 129 -15.33 -6.49 0.38
CA GLN A 129 -14.96 -7.46 1.42
C GLN A 129 -13.92 -6.88 2.40
N LYS A 130 -12.87 -6.21 1.89
CA LYS A 130 -11.85 -5.56 2.72
C LYS A 130 -12.45 -4.47 3.60
N ARG A 131 -13.32 -3.63 3.04
CA ARG A 131 -14.03 -2.59 3.78
C ARG A 131 -14.97 -3.15 4.85
N ALA A 132 -15.67 -4.26 4.56
CA ALA A 132 -16.53 -4.94 5.53
C ALA A 132 -15.73 -5.50 6.71
N ILE A 133 -14.58 -6.15 6.45
CA ILE A 133 -13.65 -6.63 7.49
C ILE A 133 -13.19 -5.47 8.38
N PHE A 134 -12.75 -4.37 7.76
CA PHE A 134 -12.30 -3.18 8.49
C PHE A 134 -13.42 -2.55 9.34
N ALA A 135 -14.63 -2.45 8.79
CA ALA A 135 -15.79 -1.93 9.52
C ALA A 135 -16.13 -2.83 10.73
N ARG A 136 -16.05 -4.15 10.58
CA ARG A 136 -16.27 -5.09 11.67
C ARG A 136 -15.24 -4.94 12.80
N TYR A 137 -13.95 -4.73 12.45
CA TYR A 137 -12.93 -4.38 13.44
C TYR A 137 -13.25 -3.08 14.17
N CYS A 138 -13.65 -2.02 13.45
CA CYS A 138 -14.02 -0.74 14.05
C CYS A 138 -15.18 -0.88 15.05
N GLU A 139 -16.19 -1.70 14.72
CA GLU A 139 -17.33 -1.97 15.59
C GLU A 139 -16.90 -2.73 16.84
N ASN A 140 -16.21 -3.86 16.65
CA ASN A 140 -15.93 -4.81 17.72
C ASN A 140 -14.78 -4.37 18.65
N LEU A 141 -13.87 -3.51 18.18
CA LEU A 141 -12.77 -2.98 18.99
C LEU A 141 -13.08 -1.62 19.61
N LYS A 142 -14.30 -1.12 19.40
CA LYS A 142 -14.74 0.15 19.98
C LYS A 142 -14.65 0.14 21.50
N GLY A 143 -14.10 1.22 22.06
CA GLY A 143 -13.94 1.41 23.51
C GLY A 143 -12.68 0.79 24.09
N LEU A 144 -11.88 0.08 23.31
CA LEU A 144 -10.53 -0.32 23.71
C LEU A 144 -9.55 0.84 23.51
N PRO A 145 -8.42 0.85 24.24
CA PRO A 145 -7.39 1.89 24.11
C PRO A 145 -6.55 1.68 22.84
N LEU A 146 -7.22 1.76 21.71
CA LEU A 146 -6.62 1.70 20.38
C LEU A 146 -7.49 2.47 19.37
N THR A 147 -6.86 2.95 18.31
CA THR A 147 -7.52 3.68 17.22
C THR A 147 -7.31 2.93 15.91
N MET A 148 -8.41 2.64 15.19
CA MET A 148 -8.32 2.08 13.84
C MET A 148 -7.90 3.17 12.85
N GLN A 149 -7.16 2.76 11.80
CA GLN A 149 -6.65 3.68 10.77
C GLN A 149 -7.73 4.63 10.25
N PRO A 150 -7.57 5.96 10.40
CA PRO A 150 -8.52 6.94 9.86
C PRO A 150 -8.49 6.97 8.33
N LYS A 151 -9.42 7.70 7.74
CA LYS A 151 -9.39 8.12 6.33
C LYS A 151 -9.61 9.62 6.22
N LEU A 152 -9.14 10.22 5.14
CA LEU A 152 -9.53 11.58 4.76
C LEU A 152 -10.98 11.56 4.24
N ASP A 153 -11.75 12.62 4.47
CA ASP A 153 -13.16 12.70 4.03
C ASP A 153 -13.30 12.62 2.51
N CYS A 154 -12.33 13.15 1.78
CA CYS A 154 -12.26 13.12 0.32
C CYS A 154 -11.73 11.79 -0.25
N ALA A 155 -11.32 10.85 0.61
CA ALA A 155 -10.68 9.60 0.20
C ALA A 155 -11.55 8.37 0.47
N GLU A 156 -11.53 7.43 -0.46
CA GLU A 156 -12.11 6.10 -0.29
C GLU A 156 -11.02 5.03 -0.38
N SER A 157 -10.53 4.59 0.77
CA SER A 157 -9.52 3.52 0.88
C SER A 157 -10.09 2.17 0.45
N ASN A 158 -9.28 1.35 -0.21
CA ASN A 158 -9.59 -0.06 -0.46
C ASN A 158 -9.41 -0.93 0.80
N ARG A 159 -8.82 -0.39 1.88
CA ARG A 159 -8.52 -1.09 3.14
C ARG A 159 -7.74 -2.39 2.91
N TRP A 160 -6.70 -2.33 2.08
CA TRP A 160 -5.85 -3.48 1.78
C TRP A 160 -5.41 -4.23 3.04
N LEU A 161 -4.99 -3.50 4.08
CA LEU A 161 -4.81 -4.03 5.42
C LEU A 161 -5.63 -3.23 6.43
N SER A 162 -6.12 -3.93 7.47
CA SER A 162 -6.75 -3.31 8.64
C SER A 162 -5.66 -2.97 9.65
N VAL A 163 -5.47 -1.68 9.92
CA VAL A 163 -4.42 -1.17 10.80
C VAL A 163 -5.02 -0.61 12.06
N ALA A 164 -4.45 -0.97 13.21
CA ALA A 164 -4.76 -0.43 14.51
C ALA A 164 -3.52 0.21 15.14
N LEU A 165 -3.70 1.32 15.84
CA LEU A 165 -2.68 2.02 16.61
C LEU A 165 -3.05 1.94 18.09
N LEU A 166 -2.19 1.36 18.91
CA LEU A 166 -2.37 1.30 20.35
C LEU A 166 -2.21 2.70 20.97
N ASP A 167 -3.04 3.05 21.93
CA ASP A 167 -2.93 4.32 22.64
C ASP A 167 -1.68 4.35 23.53
N GLU A 168 -1.08 5.52 23.69
CA GLU A 168 0.07 5.66 24.58
C GLU A 168 -0.32 5.27 26.02
N GLY A 169 0.50 4.42 26.64
CA GLY A 169 0.28 4.00 28.02
C GLY A 169 -0.87 3.01 28.23
N CYS A 170 -1.38 2.37 27.17
CA CYS A 170 -2.47 1.39 27.26
C CYS A 170 -2.08 0.08 27.98
N GLY A 171 -0.80 -0.10 28.33
CA GLY A 171 -0.30 -1.28 29.04
C GLY A 171 0.00 -2.48 28.14
N VAL A 172 -0.27 -2.39 26.84
CA VAL A 172 -0.03 -3.45 25.85
C VAL A 172 0.88 -2.91 24.75
N THR A 173 1.89 -3.67 24.37
CA THR A 173 2.78 -3.36 23.24
C THR A 173 2.36 -4.11 21.97
N PRO A 174 2.73 -3.64 20.77
CA PRO A 174 2.52 -4.40 19.52
C PRO A 174 3.10 -5.82 19.60
N GLY A 175 4.27 -6.00 20.22
CA GLY A 175 4.91 -7.31 20.37
C GLY A 175 4.07 -8.28 21.20
N GLU A 176 3.55 -7.83 22.34
CA GLU A 176 2.67 -8.63 23.21
C GLU A 176 1.36 -8.98 22.50
N MET A 177 0.76 -8.03 21.78
CA MET A 177 -0.45 -8.28 20.99
C MET A 177 -0.21 -9.32 19.89
N LEU A 178 0.87 -9.19 19.14
CA LEU A 178 1.22 -10.13 18.08
C LEU A 178 1.55 -11.52 18.64
N ALA A 179 2.22 -11.61 19.79
CA ALA A 179 2.49 -12.86 20.47
C ALA A 179 1.18 -13.55 20.90
N LYS A 180 0.24 -12.77 21.48
CA LYS A 180 -1.05 -13.29 21.93
C LYS A 180 -1.93 -13.77 20.77
N LEU A 181 -1.94 -13.03 19.66
CA LEU A 181 -2.62 -13.45 18.43
C LEU A 181 -2.01 -14.76 17.90
N ASN A 182 -0.66 -14.86 17.87
CA ASN A 182 0.03 -16.04 17.39
C ASN A 182 -0.24 -17.29 18.27
N GLU A 183 -0.33 -17.14 19.61
CA GLU A 183 -0.76 -18.22 20.52
C GLU A 183 -2.16 -18.76 20.16
N ALA A 184 -3.04 -17.89 19.64
CA ALA A 184 -4.36 -18.27 19.17
C ALA A 184 -4.37 -18.77 17.71
N GLY A 185 -3.19 -18.92 17.05
CA GLY A 185 -3.08 -19.32 15.65
C GLY A 185 -3.51 -18.22 14.67
N ILE A 186 -3.38 -16.96 15.06
CA ILE A 186 -3.75 -15.78 14.26
C ILE A 186 -2.49 -15.01 13.90
N GLU A 187 -2.26 -14.78 12.58
CA GLU A 187 -1.12 -14.00 12.10
C GLU A 187 -1.46 -12.50 12.06
N GLY A 188 -0.79 -11.69 12.88
CA GLY A 188 -0.72 -10.25 12.75
C GLY A 188 0.70 -9.81 12.40
N ARG A 189 0.91 -8.53 12.09
CA ARG A 189 2.22 -7.99 11.76
C ARG A 189 2.42 -6.60 12.36
N TYR A 190 3.68 -6.23 12.62
CA TYR A 190 4.04 -4.84 12.85
C TYR A 190 3.68 -3.98 11.64
N LEU A 191 3.50 -2.68 11.84
CA LEU A 191 3.52 -1.73 10.73
C LEU A 191 4.87 -1.79 10.00
N TRP A 192 4.90 -1.28 8.78
CA TRP A 192 6.14 -1.21 8.01
C TRP A 192 7.15 -0.30 8.71
N LYS A 193 8.33 -0.85 8.98
CA LYS A 193 9.42 -0.08 9.57
C LYS A 193 9.80 1.07 8.64
N PRO A 194 9.84 2.33 9.12
CA PRO A 194 10.21 3.50 8.33
C PRO A 194 11.55 3.34 7.62
N MET A 195 11.67 3.89 6.43
CA MET A 195 12.86 3.72 5.58
C MET A 195 14.13 4.26 6.23
N HIS A 196 14.07 5.41 6.90
CA HIS A 196 15.22 5.99 7.61
C HIS A 196 15.69 5.17 8.82
N LEU A 197 14.85 4.28 9.36
CA LEU A 197 15.21 3.32 10.41
C LEU A 197 15.79 2.02 9.84
N GLN A 198 15.80 1.82 8.52
CA GLN A 198 16.41 0.64 7.91
C GLN A 198 17.95 0.79 7.90
N PRO A 199 18.71 -0.21 8.37
CA PRO A 199 20.18 -0.12 8.41
C PRO A 199 20.83 0.26 7.09
N VAL A 200 20.27 -0.20 5.97
CA VAL A 200 20.78 0.09 4.62
C VAL A 200 20.65 1.57 4.22
N PHE A 201 19.81 2.35 4.91
CA PHE A 201 19.57 3.77 4.64
C PHE A 201 20.09 4.68 5.77
N ALA A 202 20.88 4.15 6.72
CA ALA A 202 21.39 4.93 7.85
C ALA A 202 22.22 6.15 7.44
N ASP A 203 22.92 6.08 6.31
CA ASP A 203 23.77 7.16 5.80
C ASP A 203 23.02 8.15 4.88
N TYR A 204 21.72 7.95 4.66
CA TYR A 204 20.92 8.83 3.81
C TYR A 204 20.23 9.92 4.64
N PRO A 205 20.08 11.15 4.10
CA PRO A 205 19.44 12.24 4.82
C PRO A 205 17.96 11.93 5.05
N PHE A 206 17.53 12.17 6.27
CA PHE A 206 16.12 12.15 6.67
C PHE A 206 15.70 13.56 7.08
N VAL A 207 14.59 14.05 6.53
CA VAL A 207 14.06 15.37 6.83
C VAL A 207 12.73 15.22 7.54
N SER A 208 12.62 15.85 8.72
CA SER A 208 11.38 15.93 9.50
C SER A 208 11.15 17.35 9.99
N VAL A 209 9.90 17.72 10.16
CA VAL A 209 9.49 19.03 10.73
C VAL A 209 9.56 19.05 12.26
N SER A 210 9.71 17.89 12.90
CA SER A 210 9.78 17.73 14.35
C SER A 210 10.77 16.63 14.74
N GLU A 211 11.28 16.70 16.00
CA GLU A 211 12.16 15.67 16.55
C GLU A 211 11.44 14.32 16.70
N LYS A 212 10.19 14.34 17.17
CA LYS A 212 9.34 13.13 17.22
C LYS A 212 8.62 12.97 15.89
N THR A 213 9.02 11.99 15.11
CA THR A 213 8.43 11.75 13.79
C THR A 213 7.16 10.93 13.90
N VAL A 214 6.16 11.27 13.07
CA VAL A 214 4.87 10.55 13.04
C VAL A 214 5.05 9.09 12.62
N CYS A 215 5.93 8.83 11.65
CA CYS A 215 6.14 7.46 11.17
C CYS A 215 6.82 6.56 12.21
N ASP A 216 7.71 7.11 13.06
CA ASP A 216 8.34 6.35 14.13
C ASP A 216 7.32 6.00 15.22
N ASP A 217 6.49 6.96 15.60
CA ASP A 217 5.41 6.75 16.55
C ASP A 217 4.41 5.69 16.06
N LEU A 218 3.97 5.80 14.80
CA LEU A 218 3.09 4.81 14.19
C LEU A 218 3.71 3.41 14.18
N PHE A 219 4.99 3.30 13.83
CA PHE A 219 5.70 2.01 13.85
C PHE A 219 5.84 1.44 15.26
N ALA A 220 6.11 2.30 16.24
CA ALA A 220 6.28 1.88 17.64
C ALA A 220 5.00 1.33 18.27
N ARG A 221 3.82 1.78 17.83
CA ARG A 221 2.53 1.48 18.44
C ARG A 221 1.54 0.74 17.53
N GLY A 222 1.86 0.61 16.25
CA GLY A 222 0.92 0.11 15.26
C GLY A 222 1.02 -1.39 14.98
N VAL A 223 -0.12 -1.98 14.62
CA VAL A 223 -0.25 -3.38 14.21
C VAL A 223 -1.14 -3.49 12.98
N CYS A 224 -0.80 -4.42 12.08
CA CYS A 224 -1.65 -4.87 11.00
C CYS A 224 -2.41 -6.12 11.45
N LEU A 225 -3.73 -6.05 11.42
CA LEU A 225 -4.63 -7.15 11.73
C LEU A 225 -4.90 -8.00 10.48
N PRO A 226 -5.25 -9.29 10.63
CA PRO A 226 -5.65 -10.15 9.53
C PRO A 226 -6.73 -9.50 8.66
N SER A 227 -6.54 -9.53 7.34
CA SER A 227 -7.45 -8.83 6.41
C SER A 227 -7.64 -9.62 5.12
N ASP A 228 -7.52 -10.96 5.14
CA ASP A 228 -7.76 -11.78 3.95
C ASP A 228 -9.25 -11.75 3.57
N THR A 229 -9.55 -11.62 2.30
CA THR A 229 -10.93 -11.63 1.78
C THR A 229 -11.65 -12.98 1.91
N LYS A 230 -10.95 -14.03 2.33
CA LYS A 230 -11.53 -15.34 2.68
C LYS A 230 -12.05 -15.40 4.12
N MET A 231 -11.68 -14.43 4.96
CA MET A 231 -12.16 -14.38 6.34
C MET A 231 -13.69 -14.24 6.37
N SER A 232 -14.33 -15.06 7.17
CA SER A 232 -15.71 -14.84 7.60
C SER A 232 -15.78 -13.72 8.64
N MET A 233 -16.96 -13.22 8.94
CA MET A 233 -17.15 -12.28 10.05
C MET A 233 -16.85 -12.93 11.40
N ASP A 234 -17.11 -14.22 11.55
CA ASP A 234 -16.76 -14.99 12.76
C ASP A 234 -15.24 -15.06 12.97
N ASP A 235 -14.45 -15.16 11.88
CA ASP A 235 -12.99 -15.09 11.98
C ASP A 235 -12.54 -13.70 12.48
N VAL A 236 -13.17 -12.63 12.00
CA VAL A 236 -12.89 -11.27 12.47
C VAL A 236 -13.27 -11.11 13.95
N ASP A 237 -14.44 -11.64 14.35
CA ASP A 237 -14.91 -11.61 15.73
C ASP A 237 -13.95 -12.34 16.66
N ARG A 238 -13.48 -13.53 16.26
CA ARG A 238 -12.46 -14.29 17.00
C ARG A 238 -11.17 -13.49 17.21
N VAL A 239 -10.69 -12.77 16.19
CA VAL A 239 -9.52 -11.87 16.34
C VAL A 239 -9.81 -10.79 17.39
N CYS A 240 -11.00 -10.18 17.32
CA CYS A 240 -11.41 -9.14 18.25
C CYS A 240 -11.54 -9.65 19.70
N GLU A 241 -12.02 -10.88 19.90
CA GLU A 241 -12.12 -11.52 21.23
C GLU A 241 -10.74 -11.69 21.87
N VAL A 242 -9.74 -12.16 21.09
CA VAL A 242 -8.35 -12.29 21.57
C VAL A 242 -7.79 -10.93 21.97
N ILE A 243 -8.01 -9.90 21.16
CA ILE A 243 -7.54 -8.53 21.44
C ILE A 243 -8.24 -7.97 22.68
N ARG A 244 -9.56 -8.13 22.81
CA ARG A 244 -10.32 -7.67 23.97
C ARG A 244 -9.87 -8.31 25.29
N GLY A 245 -9.43 -9.56 25.24
CA GLY A 245 -8.91 -10.27 26.41
C GLY A 245 -7.55 -9.76 26.92
N MET A 246 -6.96 -8.77 26.26
CA MET A 246 -5.69 -8.16 26.65
C MET A 246 -5.85 -6.85 27.42
N PHE A 247 -7.04 -6.26 27.39
CA PHE A 247 -7.43 -5.03 28.07
C PHE A 247 -8.52 -5.29 29.10
#